data_f056359df072df553b5d1f03f90b1963
#
_entry.id   f056359df072df553b5d1f03f90b1963
#
_cell.length_a   1.000
_cell.length_b   1.000
_cell.length_c   1.000
_cell.angle_alpha   90.00
_cell.angle_beta   90.00
_cell.angle_gamma   90.00
#
_symmetry.space_group_name_H-M   'P 1'
#
loop_
_entity.id
_entity.type
_entity.pdbx_description
1 polymer ?
#
loop_
_entity_poly.entity_id
_entity_poly.type
_entity_poly.pdbx_seq_one_letter_code
_entity_poly.pdbx_strand_id
1 'polypeptide(L)'
;RVSNPAIKQLYVFSVYDEQNVYLLPLDSIRVVDHDFKYHNDTLKSQLLFITPVSEKKDVEAAFLQGCYIFPSNGMNDFAFSLSATKGIKVESSSSPFQALYEQFVKERDRVGQKQLLDSLDQVFYAAREKNDSREMEEIKRTTAPIYNNAYKQLRSWFDTQITAQRGTPFGIYIYYTYKLQHSKLDTKAKVDEAERMLQGFGPDLQDSHYYQLAFRKVLKAKSTLVGEKAPNIVGVDETGKRISLNDFRGKYVLVDFWSSSCKWCRKETPNIRKAYDDFKSKGFVVLGVSTDLHKTEWLKAIETDKATWNHLLLPKEQRSRVLESYNIISIPEILLIDPEGNILAKGLRGERIYETVKMYLK
;
A
#
# COMPACT_ATOMS: atom_id res chain seq x y z
N ARG A 1 -10.36 31.79 -5.71
CA ARG A 1 -11.15 32.68 -4.84
C ARG A 1 -11.86 31.86 -3.78
N VAL A 2 -11.92 32.39 -2.56
CA VAL A 2 -12.60 31.76 -1.41
C VAL A 2 -13.74 32.66 -0.97
N SER A 3 -14.95 32.16 -1.01
CA SER A 3 -16.15 32.97 -0.69
C SER A 3 -16.34 33.31 0.78
N ASN A 4 -15.65 32.59 1.70
CA ASN A 4 -15.78 32.81 3.15
C ASN A 4 -14.64 33.66 3.71
N PRO A 5 -14.89 34.87 4.28
CA PRO A 5 -13.86 35.74 4.82
C PRO A 5 -13.15 35.21 6.08
N ALA A 6 -13.70 34.20 6.72
CA ALA A 6 -13.10 33.59 7.90
C ALA A 6 -11.89 32.71 7.60
N ILE A 7 -11.74 32.24 6.34
CA ILE A 7 -10.60 31.42 5.95
C ILE A 7 -9.40 32.32 5.67
N LYS A 8 -8.37 32.18 6.50
CA LYS A 8 -7.09 32.89 6.37
C LYS A 8 -5.97 32.02 5.81
N GLN A 9 -6.14 30.71 5.81
CA GLN A 9 -5.14 29.76 5.38
C GLN A 9 -5.78 28.48 4.82
N LEU A 10 -5.19 27.94 3.77
CA LEU A 10 -5.48 26.62 3.22
C LEU A 10 -4.24 25.75 3.32
N TYR A 11 -4.45 24.46 3.52
CA TYR A 11 -3.41 23.45 3.56
C TYR A 11 -3.52 22.57 2.33
N VAL A 12 -2.38 22.25 1.73
CA VAL A 12 -2.27 21.46 0.51
C VAL A 12 -1.58 20.15 0.83
N PHE A 13 -2.18 19.05 0.43
CA PHE A 13 -1.65 17.71 0.63
C PHE A 13 -1.50 16.99 -0.71
N SER A 14 -0.43 16.22 -0.87
CA SER A 14 -0.34 15.20 -1.90
C SER A 14 -1.17 14.00 -1.48
N VAL A 15 -1.98 13.48 -2.39
CA VAL A 15 -2.77 12.26 -2.15
C VAL A 15 -1.89 11.07 -2.51
N TYR A 16 -1.34 10.42 -1.48
CA TYR A 16 -0.52 9.24 -1.65
C TYR A 16 -1.36 7.98 -1.87
N ASP A 17 -2.46 7.85 -1.11
CA ASP A 17 -3.40 6.75 -1.22
C ASP A 17 -4.82 7.28 -1.00
N GLU A 18 -5.57 7.45 -2.08
CA GLU A 18 -6.96 7.91 -2.04
C GLU A 18 -7.89 6.87 -1.39
N GLN A 19 -7.60 5.58 -1.56
CA GLN A 19 -8.46 4.50 -1.05
C GLN A 19 -8.34 4.33 0.46
N ASN A 20 -7.14 4.56 1.01
CA ASN A 20 -6.88 4.48 2.46
C ASN A 20 -6.69 5.87 3.08
N VAL A 21 -6.98 6.92 2.35
CA VAL A 21 -6.95 8.29 2.86
C VAL A 21 -5.57 8.66 3.44
N TYR A 22 -4.51 8.40 2.70
CA TYR A 22 -3.16 8.75 3.11
C TYR A 22 -2.71 10.04 2.42
N LEU A 23 -2.61 11.11 3.21
CA LEU A 23 -2.24 12.44 2.76
C LEU A 23 -0.84 12.80 3.28
N LEU A 24 -0.01 13.33 2.38
CA LEU A 24 1.29 13.90 2.75
C LEU A 24 1.21 15.43 2.68
N PRO A 25 1.50 16.15 3.77
CA PRO A 25 1.50 17.61 3.74
C PRO A 25 2.54 18.10 2.74
N LEU A 26 2.12 18.99 1.85
CA LEU A 26 2.98 19.63 0.87
C LEU A 26 3.28 21.06 1.25
N ASP A 27 2.22 21.84 1.56
CA ASP A 27 2.35 23.28 1.72
C ASP A 27 1.14 23.88 2.45
N SER A 28 1.25 25.16 2.75
CA SER A 28 0.13 25.97 3.23
C SER A 28 0.06 27.30 2.48
N ILE A 29 -1.15 27.73 2.17
CA ILE A 29 -1.43 28.90 1.36
C ILE A 29 -2.15 29.95 2.19
N ARG A 30 -1.61 31.17 2.25
CA ARG A 30 -2.33 32.29 2.88
C ARG A 30 -3.41 32.80 1.94
N VAL A 31 -4.61 32.99 2.46
CA VAL A 31 -5.73 33.62 1.77
C VAL A 31 -5.74 35.12 2.12
N VAL A 32 -5.69 35.98 1.10
CA VAL A 32 -5.73 37.44 1.23
C VAL A 32 -6.87 37.97 0.36
N ASP A 33 -7.75 38.76 0.93
CA ASP A 33 -8.89 39.37 0.23
C ASP A 33 -9.70 38.37 -0.61
N HIS A 34 -9.98 37.19 -0.06
CA HIS A 34 -10.69 36.08 -0.69
C HIS A 34 -9.97 35.42 -1.86
N ASP A 35 -8.72 35.82 -2.14
CA ASP A 35 -7.90 35.23 -3.17
C ASP A 35 -6.66 34.54 -2.59
N PHE A 36 -6.16 33.55 -3.30
CA PHE A 36 -4.86 32.99 -3.07
C PHE A 36 -4.20 32.63 -4.40
N LYS A 37 -2.86 32.64 -4.37
CA LYS A 37 -2.06 32.08 -5.47
C LYS A 37 -1.17 30.99 -4.90
N TYR A 38 -1.17 29.87 -5.57
CA TYR A 38 -0.28 28.77 -5.24
C TYR A 38 0.58 28.46 -6.46
N HIS A 39 1.87 28.53 -6.28
CA HIS A 39 2.85 28.21 -7.30
C HIS A 39 3.83 27.19 -6.74
N ASN A 40 3.99 26.09 -7.46
CA ASN A 40 4.96 25.07 -7.10
C ASN A 40 5.52 24.43 -8.38
N ASP A 41 6.75 24.79 -8.72
CA ASP A 41 7.43 24.32 -9.94
C ASP A 41 7.74 22.82 -9.93
N THR A 42 7.69 22.20 -8.76
CA THR A 42 7.96 20.76 -8.60
C THR A 42 6.72 19.89 -8.74
N LEU A 43 5.53 20.49 -8.67
CA LEU A 43 4.29 19.77 -8.83
C LEU A 43 4.03 19.45 -10.30
N LYS A 44 3.98 18.17 -10.57
CA LYS A 44 3.52 17.61 -11.83
C LYS A 44 2.05 17.20 -11.68
N SER A 45 1.30 17.06 -12.76
CA SER A 45 -0.12 16.67 -12.72
C SER A 45 -0.37 15.51 -11.77
N GLN A 46 -0.98 15.79 -10.64
CA GLN A 46 -1.28 14.83 -9.56
C GLN A 46 -2.52 15.26 -8.80
N LEU A 47 -3.16 14.28 -8.13
CA LEU A 47 -4.29 14.56 -7.25
C LEU A 47 -3.79 15.26 -5.98
N LEU A 48 -4.39 16.40 -5.66
CA LEU A 48 -4.13 17.16 -4.44
C LEU A 48 -5.41 17.21 -3.60
N PHE A 49 -5.23 17.31 -2.29
CA PHE A 49 -6.31 17.58 -1.35
C PHE A 49 -6.08 18.95 -0.71
N ILE A 50 -7.09 19.81 -0.75
CA ILE A 50 -7.06 21.15 -0.18
C ILE A 50 -8.11 21.23 0.94
N THR A 51 -7.71 21.74 2.11
CA THR A 51 -8.59 21.90 3.26
C THR A 51 -8.23 23.16 4.06
N PRO A 52 -9.19 23.84 4.72
CA PRO A 52 -8.91 24.93 5.65
C PRO A 52 -8.42 24.45 7.02
N VAL A 53 -8.41 23.15 7.28
CA VAL A 53 -8.06 22.56 8.58
C VAL A 53 -6.65 21.99 8.54
N SER A 54 -5.85 22.32 9.55
CA SER A 54 -4.52 21.75 9.76
C SER A 54 -4.63 20.31 10.27
N GLU A 55 -4.03 19.36 9.58
CA GLU A 55 -4.06 17.92 9.87
C GLU A 55 -3.64 17.52 11.30
N LYS A 56 -2.85 18.37 11.96
CA LYS A 56 -2.22 18.00 13.24
C LYS A 56 -3.17 17.79 14.41
N LYS A 57 -4.45 18.19 14.30
CA LYS A 57 -5.39 18.14 15.41
C LYS A 57 -6.70 17.42 15.14
N ASP A 58 -7.16 17.32 13.90
CA ASP A 58 -8.44 16.71 13.57
C ASP A 58 -8.50 16.29 12.09
N VAL A 59 -8.07 15.05 11.83
CA VAL A 59 -8.03 14.44 10.49
C VAL A 59 -9.43 14.30 9.90
N GLU A 60 -10.42 13.94 10.72
CA GLU A 60 -11.81 13.76 10.29
C GLU A 60 -12.44 15.08 9.87
N ALA A 61 -12.25 16.15 10.68
CA ALA A 61 -12.70 17.49 10.32
C ALA A 61 -12.01 18.02 9.05
N ALA A 62 -10.73 17.69 8.82
CA ALA A 62 -10.01 18.07 7.61
C ALA A 62 -10.67 17.44 6.38
N PHE A 63 -11.06 16.16 6.45
CA PHE A 63 -11.73 15.46 5.34
C PHE A 63 -13.14 16.01 5.06
N LEU A 64 -13.92 16.24 6.07
CA LEU A 64 -15.27 16.79 5.93
C LEU A 64 -15.29 18.20 5.32
N GLN A 65 -14.20 18.95 5.46
CA GLN A 65 -14.11 20.34 4.99
C GLN A 65 -13.23 20.54 3.76
N GLY A 66 -12.54 19.51 3.30
CA GLY A 66 -11.63 19.59 2.17
C GLY A 66 -12.25 19.17 0.83
N CYS A 67 -11.51 19.40 -0.24
CA CYS A 67 -11.85 18.91 -1.57
C CYS A 67 -10.61 18.43 -2.33
N TYR A 68 -10.84 17.54 -3.29
CA TYR A 68 -9.82 17.09 -4.21
C TYR A 68 -9.73 17.98 -5.43
N ILE A 69 -8.50 18.30 -5.85
CA ILE A 69 -8.24 18.96 -7.12
C ILE A 69 -7.22 18.17 -7.93
N PHE A 70 -7.38 18.20 -9.25
CA PHE A 70 -6.44 17.59 -10.20
C PHE A 70 -5.90 18.67 -11.16
N PRO A 71 -4.81 19.37 -10.79
CA PRO A 71 -4.20 20.35 -11.67
C PRO A 71 -3.48 19.69 -12.84
N SER A 72 -3.42 20.40 -13.96
CA SER A 72 -2.50 20.09 -15.07
C SER A 72 -1.13 20.71 -14.83
N ASN A 73 -0.14 20.36 -15.66
CA ASN A 73 1.13 21.07 -15.65
C ASN A 73 0.92 22.54 -16.06
N GLY A 74 1.67 23.43 -15.40
CA GLY A 74 1.55 24.87 -15.63
C GLY A 74 0.52 25.56 -14.74
N MET A 75 0.10 26.75 -15.16
CA MET A 75 -0.83 27.57 -14.40
C MET A 75 -2.27 27.04 -14.50
N ASN A 76 -2.94 26.89 -13.38
CA ASN A 76 -4.35 26.49 -13.30
C ASN A 76 -5.09 27.45 -12.39
N ASP A 77 -6.29 27.84 -12.81
CA ASP A 77 -7.22 28.62 -12.01
C ASP A 77 -8.28 27.71 -11.41
N PHE A 78 -8.49 27.83 -10.11
CA PHE A 78 -9.56 27.15 -9.38
C PHE A 78 -10.36 28.18 -8.60
N ALA A 79 -11.66 28.15 -8.75
CA ALA A 79 -12.57 28.88 -7.87
C ALA A 79 -13.24 27.92 -6.90
N PHE A 80 -13.32 28.34 -5.63
CA PHE A 80 -13.85 27.52 -4.54
C PHE A 80 -14.99 28.25 -3.85
N SER A 81 -16.02 27.50 -3.45
CA SER A 81 -17.01 27.92 -2.45
C SER A 81 -16.80 27.16 -1.15
N LEU A 82 -17.12 27.78 -0.04
CA LEU A 82 -17.14 27.15 1.26
C LEU A 82 -18.55 27.22 1.86
N SER A 83 -19.06 26.06 2.24
CA SER A 83 -20.25 25.93 3.08
C SER A 83 -19.86 25.55 4.50
N ALA A 84 -20.49 26.13 5.48
CA ALA A 84 -20.30 25.77 6.90
C ALA A 84 -20.63 24.27 7.17
N THR A 85 -21.50 23.66 6.36
CA THR A 85 -21.95 22.27 6.54
C THR A 85 -21.37 21.30 5.51
N LYS A 86 -20.87 21.79 4.36
CA LYS A 86 -20.39 20.95 3.23
C LYS A 86 -18.90 21.12 2.92
N GLY A 87 -18.18 21.95 3.68
CA GLY A 87 -16.77 22.21 3.45
C GLY A 87 -16.48 22.98 2.14
N ILE A 88 -15.24 22.86 1.65
CA ILE A 88 -14.78 23.47 0.39
C ILE A 88 -15.28 22.64 -0.81
N LYS A 89 -15.72 23.32 -1.84
CA LYS A 89 -16.09 22.72 -3.13
C LYS A 89 -15.46 23.51 -4.27
N VAL A 90 -14.98 22.82 -5.30
CA VAL A 90 -14.56 23.44 -6.55
C VAL A 90 -15.82 23.89 -7.32
N GLU A 91 -15.89 25.18 -7.63
CA GLU A 91 -16.98 25.75 -8.45
C GLU A 91 -16.59 25.83 -9.93
N SER A 92 -15.33 26.15 -10.20
CA SER A 92 -14.81 26.13 -11.57
C SER A 92 -13.30 25.86 -11.57
N SER A 93 -12.80 25.34 -12.69
CA SER A 93 -11.39 25.07 -12.90
C SER A 93 -11.01 25.22 -14.36
N SER A 94 -9.80 25.74 -14.63
CA SER A 94 -9.20 25.74 -15.96
C SER A 94 -8.45 24.41 -16.24
N SER A 95 -8.26 23.54 -15.24
CA SER A 95 -7.63 22.25 -15.46
C SER A 95 -8.53 21.29 -16.24
N PRO A 96 -8.07 20.73 -17.37
CA PRO A 96 -8.84 19.75 -18.13
C PRO A 96 -9.04 18.44 -17.33
N PHE A 97 -8.19 18.18 -16.33
CA PHE A 97 -8.26 16.96 -15.53
C PHE A 97 -9.26 17.06 -14.37
N GLN A 98 -9.64 18.27 -13.93
CA GLN A 98 -10.60 18.41 -12.84
C GLN A 98 -11.98 17.85 -13.23
N ALA A 99 -12.50 18.23 -14.38
CA ALA A 99 -13.79 17.73 -14.86
C ALA A 99 -13.76 16.22 -15.11
N LEU A 100 -12.64 15.71 -15.66
CA LEU A 100 -12.42 14.27 -15.84
C LEU A 100 -12.41 13.52 -14.51
N TYR A 101 -11.73 14.05 -13.50
CA TYR A 101 -11.67 13.46 -12.17
C TYR A 101 -13.06 13.41 -11.50
N GLU A 102 -13.81 14.51 -11.53
CA GLU A 102 -15.16 14.57 -10.96
C GLU A 102 -16.13 13.59 -11.63
N GLN A 103 -16.10 13.53 -12.97
CA GLN A 103 -16.88 12.56 -13.73
C GLN A 103 -16.45 11.12 -13.41
N PHE A 104 -15.15 10.88 -13.35
CA PHE A 104 -14.59 9.57 -13.01
C PHE A 104 -15.06 9.09 -11.63
N VAL A 105 -14.99 9.92 -10.60
CA VAL A 105 -15.44 9.58 -9.24
C VAL A 105 -16.92 9.21 -9.24
N LYS A 106 -17.75 10.03 -9.88
CA LYS A 106 -19.19 9.77 -9.98
C LYS A 106 -19.49 8.43 -10.67
N GLU A 107 -18.84 8.15 -11.80
CA GLU A 107 -19.03 6.90 -12.55
C GLU A 107 -18.44 5.70 -11.82
N ARG A 108 -17.28 5.83 -11.17
CA ARG A 108 -16.69 4.81 -10.29
C ARG A 108 -17.69 4.38 -9.21
N ASP A 109 -18.29 5.34 -8.53
CA ASP A 109 -19.23 5.08 -7.43
C ASP A 109 -20.51 4.41 -7.95
N ARG A 110 -20.97 4.78 -9.14
CA ARG A 110 -22.11 4.15 -9.82
C ARG A 110 -21.79 2.70 -10.23
N VAL A 111 -20.69 2.48 -10.93
CA VAL A 111 -20.27 1.16 -11.43
C VAL A 111 -19.96 0.22 -10.26
N GLY A 112 -19.32 0.74 -9.22
CA GLY A 112 -19.01 0.01 -7.98
C GLY A 112 -20.20 -0.19 -7.07
N GLN A 113 -21.39 0.30 -7.43
CA GLN A 113 -22.60 0.17 -6.62
C GLN A 113 -22.40 0.68 -5.17
N LYS A 114 -21.65 1.79 -5.03
CA LYS A 114 -21.20 2.31 -3.73
C LYS A 114 -22.33 2.43 -2.72
N GLN A 115 -23.48 3.00 -3.09
CA GLN A 115 -24.62 3.16 -2.17
C GLN A 115 -25.14 1.83 -1.64
N LEU A 116 -25.19 0.78 -2.50
CA LEU A 116 -25.60 -0.55 -2.08
C LEU A 116 -24.57 -1.16 -1.12
N LEU A 117 -23.27 -1.08 -1.45
CA LEU A 117 -22.21 -1.62 -0.61
C LEU A 117 -22.14 -0.90 0.74
N ASP A 118 -22.24 0.44 0.76
CA ASP A 118 -22.29 1.23 2.00
C ASP A 118 -23.47 0.80 2.89
N SER A 119 -24.66 0.49 2.30
CA SER A 119 -25.80 0.01 3.08
C SER A 119 -25.57 -1.39 3.66
N LEU A 120 -24.92 -2.29 2.92
CA LEU A 120 -24.55 -3.61 3.41
C LEU A 120 -23.50 -3.54 4.53
N ASP A 121 -22.52 -2.63 4.41
CA ASP A 121 -21.53 -2.36 5.45
C ASP A 121 -22.20 -1.88 6.74
N GLN A 122 -23.20 -1.00 6.66
CA GLN A 122 -23.95 -0.56 7.85
C GLN A 122 -24.64 -1.71 8.57
N VAL A 123 -25.24 -2.66 7.84
CA VAL A 123 -25.85 -3.85 8.43
C VAL A 123 -24.78 -4.71 9.14
N PHE A 124 -23.62 -4.90 8.50
CA PHE A 124 -22.52 -5.64 9.11
C PHE A 124 -21.97 -4.97 10.38
N TYR A 125 -21.80 -3.64 10.35
CA TYR A 125 -21.32 -2.89 11.53
C TYR A 125 -22.32 -2.94 12.68
N ALA A 126 -23.64 -2.89 12.40
CA ALA A 126 -24.66 -3.03 13.43
C ALA A 126 -24.61 -4.40 14.11
N ALA A 127 -24.40 -5.49 13.37
CA ALA A 127 -24.19 -6.82 13.93
C ALA A 127 -22.89 -6.91 14.75
N ARG A 128 -21.84 -6.24 14.30
CA ARG A 128 -20.54 -6.15 15.00
C ARG A 128 -20.66 -5.41 16.35
N GLU A 129 -21.41 -4.33 16.41
CA GLU A 129 -21.66 -3.58 17.65
C GLU A 129 -22.40 -4.44 18.70
N LYS A 130 -23.31 -5.33 18.24
CA LYS A 130 -23.99 -6.31 19.10
C LYS A 130 -23.11 -7.52 19.49
N ASN A 131 -21.87 -7.62 18.97
CA ASN A 131 -21.00 -8.79 19.09
C ASN A 131 -21.66 -10.10 18.59
N ASP A 132 -22.59 -10.03 17.66
CA ASP A 132 -23.26 -11.21 17.10
C ASP A 132 -22.43 -11.85 15.99
N SER A 133 -21.53 -12.76 16.40
CA SER A 133 -20.65 -13.47 15.47
C SER A 133 -21.40 -14.33 14.45
N ARG A 134 -22.58 -14.86 14.79
CA ARG A 134 -23.38 -15.68 13.90
C ARG A 134 -24.03 -14.81 12.81
N GLU A 135 -24.62 -13.69 13.21
CA GLU A 135 -25.19 -12.72 12.27
C GLU A 135 -24.11 -12.16 11.33
N MET A 136 -22.92 -11.82 11.86
CA MET A 136 -21.77 -11.35 11.03
C MET A 136 -21.34 -12.38 9.97
N GLU A 137 -21.25 -13.66 10.31
CA GLU A 137 -20.90 -14.72 9.34
C GLU A 137 -21.98 -14.95 8.29
N GLU A 138 -23.25 -14.89 8.68
CA GLU A 138 -24.39 -14.97 7.75
C GLU A 138 -24.38 -13.81 6.75
N ILE A 139 -24.17 -12.55 7.23
CA ILE A 139 -24.08 -11.36 6.38
C ILE A 139 -22.91 -11.52 5.40
N LYS A 140 -21.73 -11.88 5.86
CA LYS A 140 -20.58 -12.12 4.97
C LYS A 140 -20.90 -13.14 3.87
N ARG A 141 -21.49 -14.27 4.24
CA ARG A 141 -21.82 -15.33 3.30
C ARG A 141 -22.81 -14.89 2.24
N THR A 142 -23.87 -14.18 2.64
CA THR A 142 -24.94 -13.74 1.75
C THR A 142 -24.55 -12.56 0.88
N THR A 143 -23.68 -11.66 1.38
CA THR A 143 -23.26 -10.44 0.65
C THR A 143 -22.02 -10.64 -0.21
N ALA A 144 -21.18 -11.65 0.06
CA ALA A 144 -19.95 -11.90 -0.70
C ALA A 144 -20.14 -11.95 -2.23
N PRO A 145 -21.21 -12.57 -2.80
CA PRO A 145 -21.42 -12.55 -4.24
C PRO A 145 -21.69 -11.14 -4.79
N ILE A 146 -22.35 -10.27 -4.01
CA ILE A 146 -22.64 -8.88 -4.39
C ILE A 146 -21.33 -8.08 -4.46
N TYR A 147 -20.51 -8.15 -3.42
CA TYR A 147 -19.19 -7.51 -3.40
C TYR A 147 -18.30 -8.01 -4.54
N ASN A 148 -18.23 -9.31 -4.74
CA ASN A 148 -17.41 -9.90 -5.81
C ASN A 148 -17.84 -9.42 -7.20
N ASN A 149 -19.14 -9.31 -7.45
CA ASN A 149 -19.67 -8.81 -8.70
C ASN A 149 -19.34 -7.31 -8.89
N ALA A 150 -19.58 -6.49 -7.89
CA ALA A 150 -19.27 -5.06 -7.94
C ALA A 150 -17.77 -4.81 -8.19
N TYR A 151 -16.88 -5.52 -7.47
CA TYR A 151 -15.44 -5.42 -7.69
C TYR A 151 -14.97 -5.94 -9.05
N LYS A 152 -15.64 -6.96 -9.60
CA LYS A 152 -15.37 -7.44 -10.96
C LYS A 152 -15.74 -6.39 -12.00
N GLN A 153 -16.90 -5.76 -11.86
CA GLN A 153 -17.35 -4.69 -12.74
C GLN A 153 -16.41 -3.48 -12.67
N LEU A 154 -16.02 -3.05 -11.46
CA LEU A 154 -15.06 -1.97 -11.25
C LEU A 154 -13.71 -2.25 -11.93
N ARG A 155 -13.17 -3.45 -11.76
CA ARG A 155 -11.87 -3.81 -12.38
C ARG A 155 -11.93 -3.71 -13.90
N SER A 156 -12.97 -4.24 -14.52
CA SER A 156 -13.16 -4.15 -15.97
C SER A 156 -13.34 -2.70 -16.42
N TRP A 157 -14.08 -1.91 -15.66
CA TRP A 157 -14.28 -0.49 -15.97
C TRP A 157 -12.98 0.31 -15.85
N PHE A 158 -12.15 0.06 -14.81
CA PHE A 158 -10.84 0.70 -14.71
C PHE A 158 -9.95 0.38 -15.91
N ASP A 159 -9.96 -0.85 -16.44
CA ASP A 159 -9.20 -1.21 -17.64
C ASP A 159 -9.64 -0.39 -18.85
N THR A 160 -10.95 -0.17 -18.99
CA THR A 160 -11.51 0.70 -20.05
C THR A 160 -11.05 2.15 -19.87
N GLN A 161 -11.10 2.68 -18.64
CA GLN A 161 -10.67 4.06 -18.36
C GLN A 161 -9.17 4.26 -18.59
N ILE A 162 -8.34 3.33 -18.15
CA ILE A 162 -6.88 3.36 -18.38
C ILE A 162 -6.58 3.39 -19.87
N THR A 163 -7.29 2.56 -20.65
CA THR A 163 -7.12 2.51 -22.11
C THR A 163 -7.54 3.81 -22.77
N ALA A 164 -8.68 4.36 -22.39
CA ALA A 164 -9.21 5.61 -22.95
C ALA A 164 -8.32 6.83 -22.62
N GLN A 165 -7.64 6.82 -21.46
CA GLN A 165 -6.82 7.93 -20.97
C GLN A 165 -5.31 7.65 -21.07
N ARG A 166 -4.88 6.68 -21.87
CA ARG A 166 -3.49 6.17 -21.87
C ARG A 166 -2.42 7.24 -22.12
N GLY A 167 -2.70 8.22 -22.96
CA GLY A 167 -1.77 9.31 -23.30
C GLY A 167 -1.79 10.48 -22.29
N THR A 168 -2.43 10.35 -21.13
CA THR A 168 -2.62 11.47 -20.19
C THR A 168 -2.10 11.17 -18.79
N PRO A 169 -1.71 12.20 -18.02
CA PRO A 169 -1.41 12.04 -16.58
C PRO A 169 -2.55 11.43 -15.78
N PHE A 170 -3.80 11.63 -16.23
CA PHE A 170 -4.97 11.06 -15.59
C PHE A 170 -5.05 9.54 -15.78
N GLY A 171 -4.70 9.04 -16.97
CA GLY A 171 -4.66 7.59 -17.23
C GLY A 171 -3.66 6.86 -16.34
N ILE A 172 -2.46 7.43 -16.16
CA ILE A 172 -1.48 6.78 -15.27
C ILE A 172 -1.84 6.91 -13.78
N TYR A 173 -2.53 8.00 -13.37
CA TYR A 173 -3.15 8.10 -12.05
C TYR A 173 -4.11 6.94 -11.80
N ILE A 174 -5.04 6.67 -12.72
CA ILE A 174 -6.00 5.55 -12.59
C ILE A 174 -5.25 4.22 -12.51
N TYR A 175 -4.26 4.00 -13.39
CA TYR A 175 -3.47 2.77 -13.38
C TYR A 175 -2.75 2.57 -12.06
N TYR A 176 -2.02 3.58 -11.57
CA TYR A 176 -1.28 3.48 -10.32
C TYR A 176 -2.23 3.24 -9.14
N THR A 177 -3.21 4.12 -8.95
CA THR A 177 -4.08 4.14 -7.76
C THR A 177 -4.99 2.92 -7.68
N TYR A 178 -5.59 2.49 -8.78
CA TYR A 178 -6.64 1.47 -8.74
C TYR A 178 -6.19 0.07 -9.19
N LYS A 179 -5.04 -0.05 -9.83
CA LYS A 179 -4.53 -1.36 -10.26
C LYS A 179 -3.19 -1.71 -9.67
N LEU A 180 -2.23 -0.80 -9.69
CA LEU A 180 -0.84 -1.13 -9.38
C LEU A 180 -0.50 -0.98 -7.89
N GLN A 181 -0.97 0.08 -7.23
CA GLN A 181 -0.56 0.45 -5.87
C GLN A 181 -0.71 -0.71 -4.87
N HIS A 182 -1.84 -1.41 -4.91
CA HIS A 182 -2.13 -2.54 -4.01
C HIS A 182 -1.90 -3.90 -4.67
N SER A 183 -1.36 -3.95 -5.89
CA SER A 183 -1.08 -5.22 -6.56
C SER A 183 0.15 -5.90 -5.96
N LYS A 184 0.08 -7.23 -5.85
CA LYS A 184 1.22 -8.06 -5.47
C LYS A 184 1.99 -8.46 -6.73
N LEU A 185 3.12 -7.79 -6.99
CA LEU A 185 4.04 -8.09 -8.10
C LEU A 185 5.04 -9.17 -7.65
N ASP A 186 4.58 -10.37 -7.44
CA ASP A 186 5.33 -11.49 -6.85
C ASP A 186 5.85 -12.51 -7.89
N THR A 187 5.49 -12.35 -9.16
CA THR A 187 5.94 -13.21 -10.25
C THR A 187 6.50 -12.39 -11.41
N LYS A 188 7.42 -13.01 -12.18
CA LYS A 188 7.97 -12.39 -13.38
C LYS A 188 6.88 -11.95 -14.36
N ALA A 189 5.87 -12.78 -14.60
CA ALA A 189 4.76 -12.46 -15.50
C ALA A 189 4.03 -11.18 -15.12
N LYS A 190 3.73 -10.98 -13.82
CA LYS A 190 3.07 -9.77 -13.32
C LYS A 190 3.98 -8.54 -13.42
N VAL A 191 5.27 -8.69 -13.18
CA VAL A 191 6.24 -7.60 -13.33
C VAL A 191 6.37 -7.21 -14.80
N ASP A 192 6.52 -8.18 -15.70
CA ASP A 192 6.61 -7.94 -17.14
C ASP A 192 5.32 -7.29 -17.70
N GLU A 193 4.15 -7.66 -17.18
CA GLU A 193 2.87 -7.02 -17.52
C GLU A 193 2.86 -5.56 -17.07
N ALA A 194 3.26 -5.29 -15.84
CA ALA A 194 3.31 -3.93 -15.32
C ALA A 194 4.33 -3.05 -16.06
N GLU A 195 5.49 -3.59 -16.46
CA GLU A 195 6.46 -2.91 -17.32
C GLU A 195 5.86 -2.56 -18.70
N ARG A 196 5.19 -3.52 -19.35
CA ARG A 196 4.51 -3.26 -20.64
C ARG A 196 3.43 -2.18 -20.51
N MET A 197 2.66 -2.22 -19.42
CA MET A 197 1.66 -1.18 -19.17
C MET A 197 2.29 0.20 -19.03
N LEU A 198 3.41 0.33 -18.29
CA LEU A 198 4.13 1.59 -18.14
C LEU A 198 4.68 2.10 -19.47
N GLN A 199 5.32 1.23 -20.25
CA GLN A 199 5.82 1.58 -21.60
C GLN A 199 4.70 2.10 -22.51
N GLY A 200 3.50 1.57 -22.36
CA GLY A 200 2.34 1.98 -23.14
C GLY A 200 1.82 3.39 -22.85
N PHE A 201 2.24 4.05 -21.76
CA PHE A 201 1.86 5.45 -21.49
C PHE A 201 2.68 6.48 -22.28
N GLY A 202 3.77 6.08 -22.89
CA GLY A 202 4.63 6.93 -23.71
C GLY A 202 5.70 7.70 -22.93
N PRO A 203 6.69 8.23 -23.67
CA PRO A 203 7.85 8.89 -23.06
C PRO A 203 7.50 10.21 -22.35
N ASP A 204 6.52 10.96 -22.84
CA ASP A 204 6.17 12.29 -22.32
C ASP A 204 5.60 12.24 -20.90
N LEU A 205 5.13 11.07 -20.46
CA LEU A 205 4.59 10.87 -19.12
C LEU A 205 5.59 10.31 -18.10
N GLN A 206 6.80 9.95 -18.54
CA GLN A 206 7.80 9.32 -17.67
C GLN A 206 8.16 10.20 -16.47
N ASP A 207 8.14 11.50 -16.63
CA ASP A 207 8.40 12.45 -15.56
C ASP A 207 7.18 12.76 -14.67
N SER A 208 5.99 12.25 -15.01
CA SER A 208 4.80 12.51 -14.19
C SER A 208 4.87 11.82 -12.83
N HIS A 209 4.18 12.40 -11.84
CA HIS A 209 4.19 11.91 -10.46
C HIS A 209 3.83 10.42 -10.36
N TYR A 210 2.70 10.02 -10.94
CA TYR A 210 2.22 8.64 -10.85
C TYR A 210 3.02 7.66 -11.68
N TYR A 211 3.66 8.10 -12.78
CA TYR A 211 4.60 7.26 -13.53
C TYR A 211 5.80 6.92 -12.67
N GLN A 212 6.37 7.90 -12.00
CA GLN A 212 7.53 7.70 -11.12
C GLN A 212 7.20 6.80 -9.92
N LEU A 213 6.00 6.91 -9.36
CA LEU A 213 5.53 6.00 -8.32
C LEU A 213 5.40 4.57 -8.85
N ALA A 214 4.74 4.40 -9.99
CA ALA A 214 4.54 3.11 -10.64
C ALA A 214 5.87 2.46 -11.05
N PHE A 215 6.77 3.23 -11.67
CA PHE A 215 8.09 2.78 -12.09
C PHE A 215 8.93 2.29 -10.91
N ARG A 216 8.99 3.06 -9.82
CA ARG A 216 9.68 2.65 -8.60
C ARG A 216 9.12 1.36 -8.01
N LYS A 217 7.78 1.20 -8.00
CA LYS A 217 7.15 -0.04 -7.52
C LYS A 217 7.53 -1.25 -8.38
N VAL A 218 7.49 -1.12 -9.70
CA VAL A 218 7.86 -2.19 -10.64
C VAL A 218 9.35 -2.52 -10.49
N LEU A 219 10.21 -1.53 -10.42
CA LEU A 219 11.66 -1.73 -10.24
C LEU A 219 11.97 -2.47 -8.93
N LYS A 220 11.33 -2.07 -7.82
CA LYS A 220 11.45 -2.77 -6.53
C LYS A 220 10.95 -4.21 -6.60
N ALA A 221 9.83 -4.45 -7.26
CA ALA A 221 9.31 -5.81 -7.43
C ALA A 221 10.27 -6.67 -8.24
N LYS A 222 10.83 -6.13 -9.31
CA LYS A 222 11.80 -6.81 -10.19
C LYS A 222 13.06 -7.23 -9.43
N SER A 223 13.59 -6.34 -8.59
CA SER A 223 14.80 -6.63 -7.79
C SER A 223 14.61 -7.69 -6.70
N THR A 224 13.40 -8.18 -6.48
CA THR A 224 13.08 -9.21 -5.49
C THR A 224 12.35 -10.40 -6.09
N LEU A 225 12.46 -10.61 -7.40
CA LEU A 225 11.98 -11.83 -8.05
C LEU A 225 12.84 -13.05 -7.67
N VAL A 226 12.28 -14.22 -7.88
CA VAL A 226 13.04 -15.47 -7.80
C VAL A 226 14.21 -15.42 -8.78
N GLY A 227 15.40 -15.74 -8.31
CA GLY A 227 16.68 -15.63 -9.02
C GLY A 227 17.47 -14.35 -8.72
N GLU A 228 16.85 -13.32 -8.18
CA GLU A 228 17.54 -12.07 -7.82
C GLU A 228 18.20 -12.13 -6.45
N LYS A 229 19.21 -11.29 -6.22
CA LYS A 229 19.88 -11.15 -4.91
C LYS A 229 18.93 -10.56 -3.87
N ALA A 230 18.79 -11.25 -2.75
CA ALA A 230 18.04 -10.73 -1.61
C ALA A 230 18.71 -9.47 -1.05
N PRO A 231 17.96 -8.35 -0.88
CA PRO A 231 18.47 -7.18 -0.20
C PRO A 231 18.94 -7.53 1.22
N ASN A 232 20.05 -6.92 1.69
CA ASN A 232 20.52 -7.19 3.04
C ASN A 232 19.55 -6.62 4.08
N ILE A 233 19.30 -7.38 5.14
CA ILE A 233 18.48 -7.00 6.29
C ILE A 233 19.40 -6.86 7.48
N VAL A 234 19.27 -5.78 8.23
CA VAL A 234 20.06 -5.54 9.45
C VAL A 234 19.13 -5.19 10.60
N GLY A 235 19.36 -5.78 11.75
CA GLY A 235 18.64 -5.50 12.98
C GLY A 235 19.41 -5.97 14.21
N VAL A 236 18.69 -6.26 15.28
CA VAL A 236 19.27 -6.77 16.52
C VAL A 236 18.64 -8.11 16.91
N ASP A 237 19.43 -9.01 17.48
CA ASP A 237 18.95 -10.26 18.04
C ASP A 237 18.29 -10.07 19.42
N GLU A 238 17.88 -11.16 20.05
CA GLU A 238 17.22 -11.16 21.35
C GLU A 238 18.10 -10.53 22.46
N THR A 239 19.43 -10.63 22.33
CA THR A 239 20.39 -10.05 23.26
C THR A 239 20.65 -8.56 23.01
N GLY A 240 20.23 -8.03 21.85
CA GLY A 240 20.51 -6.68 21.40
C GLY A 240 21.79 -6.57 20.55
N LYS A 241 22.43 -7.70 20.21
CA LYS A 241 23.58 -7.73 19.31
C LYS A 241 23.12 -7.55 17.87
N ARG A 242 23.91 -6.80 17.10
CA ARG A 242 23.66 -6.62 15.66
C ARG A 242 23.74 -7.98 14.94
N ILE A 243 22.73 -8.27 14.14
CA ILE A 243 22.63 -9.43 13.26
C ILE A 243 22.16 -8.98 11.86
N SER A 244 22.57 -9.69 10.83
CA SER A 244 22.31 -9.35 9.43
C SER A 244 22.06 -10.61 8.61
N LEU A 245 21.24 -10.50 7.57
CA LEU A 245 21.04 -11.58 6.61
C LEU A 245 22.37 -12.04 5.97
N ASN A 246 23.28 -11.10 5.71
CA ASN A 246 24.60 -11.42 5.14
C ASN A 246 25.48 -12.30 6.06
N ASP A 247 25.22 -12.35 7.37
CA ASP A 247 25.97 -13.19 8.32
C ASP A 247 25.71 -14.69 8.08
N PHE A 248 24.69 -15.01 7.27
CA PHE A 248 24.29 -16.38 6.92
C PHE A 248 24.71 -16.80 5.51
N ARG A 249 25.60 -16.05 4.84
CA ARG A 249 26.16 -16.47 3.55
C ARG A 249 26.79 -17.86 3.62
N GLY A 250 26.66 -18.65 2.58
CA GLY A 250 27.07 -20.04 2.56
C GLY A 250 26.04 -21.03 3.10
N LYS A 251 24.87 -20.54 3.55
CA LYS A 251 23.76 -21.36 4.05
C LYS A 251 22.47 -21.09 3.28
N TYR A 252 21.58 -22.09 3.25
CA TYR A 252 20.19 -21.87 2.86
C TYR A 252 19.47 -21.16 3.99
N VAL A 253 18.83 -20.02 3.70
CA VAL A 253 18.17 -19.17 4.69
C VAL A 253 16.68 -19.08 4.40
N LEU A 254 15.84 -19.57 5.32
CA LEU A 254 14.41 -19.25 5.33
C LEU A 254 14.22 -17.93 6.07
N VAL A 255 13.84 -16.90 5.35
CA VAL A 255 13.52 -15.60 5.93
C VAL A 255 12.02 -15.51 6.14
N ASP A 256 11.60 -15.33 7.39
CA ASP A 256 10.19 -15.19 7.79
C ASP A 256 9.93 -13.77 8.31
N PHE A 257 9.21 -12.96 7.53
CA PHE A 257 8.74 -11.64 7.98
C PHE A 257 7.44 -11.78 8.76
N TRP A 258 7.50 -11.45 10.06
CA TRP A 258 6.42 -11.68 11.00
C TRP A 258 6.25 -10.58 12.05
N SER A 259 5.24 -10.71 12.92
CA SER A 259 5.12 -9.98 14.17
C SER A 259 4.39 -10.80 15.24
N SER A 260 4.58 -10.46 16.49
CA SER A 260 3.96 -11.12 17.64
C SER A 260 2.43 -11.08 17.61
N SER A 261 1.85 -10.00 17.10
CA SER A 261 0.40 -9.78 16.95
C SER A 261 -0.21 -10.45 15.71
N CYS A 262 0.61 -10.92 14.77
CA CYS A 262 0.17 -11.53 13.52
C CYS A 262 -0.26 -12.99 13.73
N LYS A 263 -1.54 -13.26 13.91
CA LYS A 263 -2.09 -14.61 14.10
C LYS A 263 -1.75 -15.57 12.94
N TRP A 264 -1.77 -15.07 11.71
CA TRP A 264 -1.47 -15.87 10.52
C TRP A 264 0.04 -16.21 10.43
N CYS A 265 0.93 -15.31 10.88
CA CYS A 265 2.36 -15.58 10.95
C CYS A 265 2.63 -16.71 11.95
N ARG A 266 2.05 -16.64 13.13
CA ARG A 266 2.21 -17.64 14.19
C ARG A 266 1.66 -19.01 13.82
N LYS A 267 0.67 -19.08 12.90
CA LYS A 267 0.18 -20.36 12.35
C LYS A 267 1.22 -21.07 11.46
N GLU A 268 2.18 -20.34 10.90
CA GLU A 268 3.26 -20.92 10.10
C GLU A 268 4.41 -21.50 10.96
N THR A 269 4.53 -21.12 12.24
CA THR A 269 5.58 -21.59 13.14
C THR A 269 5.75 -23.11 13.17
N PRO A 270 4.70 -23.95 13.23
CA PRO A 270 4.84 -25.40 13.18
C PRO A 270 5.46 -25.91 11.87
N ASN A 271 5.11 -25.30 10.72
CA ASN A 271 5.64 -25.67 9.42
C ASN A 271 7.12 -25.28 9.27
N ILE A 272 7.49 -24.10 9.79
CA ILE A 272 8.87 -23.62 9.84
C ILE A 272 9.70 -24.52 10.74
N ARG A 273 9.19 -24.87 11.92
CA ARG A 273 9.87 -25.77 12.87
C ARG A 273 10.16 -27.12 12.26
N LYS A 274 9.19 -27.75 11.60
CA LYS A 274 9.39 -29.06 10.93
C LYS A 274 10.55 -28.97 9.94
N ALA A 275 10.59 -27.94 9.10
CA ALA A 275 11.70 -27.74 8.17
C ALA A 275 13.02 -27.48 8.89
N TYR A 276 13.01 -26.64 9.94
CA TYR A 276 14.22 -26.33 10.71
C TYR A 276 14.82 -27.58 11.36
N ASP A 277 14.01 -28.38 12.05
CA ASP A 277 14.48 -29.56 12.78
C ASP A 277 15.08 -30.62 11.84
N ASP A 278 14.47 -30.82 10.65
CA ASP A 278 14.94 -31.82 9.69
C ASP A 278 16.17 -31.40 8.88
N PHE A 279 16.38 -30.08 8.69
CA PHE A 279 17.43 -29.60 7.77
C PHE A 279 18.52 -28.73 8.42
N LYS A 280 18.42 -28.33 9.71
CA LYS A 280 19.43 -27.49 10.38
C LYS A 280 20.85 -28.06 10.35
N SER A 281 21.00 -29.39 10.37
CA SER A 281 22.30 -30.07 10.28
C SER A 281 22.88 -30.08 8.85
N LYS A 282 22.09 -29.71 7.84
CA LYS A 282 22.48 -29.70 6.42
C LYS A 282 22.80 -28.29 5.89
N GLY A 283 23.15 -27.35 6.77
CA GLY A 283 23.44 -25.98 6.35
C GLY A 283 22.20 -25.10 6.12
N PHE A 284 21.05 -25.49 6.70
CA PHE A 284 19.83 -24.71 6.70
C PHE A 284 19.68 -23.89 7.97
N VAL A 285 19.26 -22.64 7.82
CA VAL A 285 18.95 -21.74 8.92
C VAL A 285 17.61 -21.04 8.69
N VAL A 286 16.97 -20.64 9.77
CA VAL A 286 15.80 -19.77 9.74
C VAL A 286 16.17 -18.42 10.36
N LEU A 287 15.75 -17.34 9.74
CA LEU A 287 15.87 -15.97 10.23
C LEU A 287 14.47 -15.36 10.31
N GLY A 288 13.90 -15.31 11.53
CA GLY A 288 12.66 -14.62 11.81
C GLY A 288 12.88 -13.11 11.86
N VAL A 289 12.38 -12.36 10.89
CA VAL A 289 12.51 -10.91 10.79
C VAL A 289 11.25 -10.26 11.35
N SER A 290 11.34 -9.75 12.56
CA SER A 290 10.20 -9.13 13.25
C SER A 290 10.03 -7.66 12.88
N THR A 291 8.76 -7.29 12.68
CA THR A 291 8.31 -5.92 12.51
C THR A 291 7.67 -5.34 13.78
N ASP A 292 7.82 -5.98 14.92
CA ASP A 292 7.25 -5.53 16.20
C ASP A 292 7.78 -4.18 16.65
N LEU A 293 6.89 -3.38 17.27
CA LEU A 293 7.26 -2.08 17.85
C LEU A 293 7.96 -2.24 19.21
N HIS A 294 7.56 -3.27 19.95
CA HIS A 294 8.00 -3.48 21.32
C HIS A 294 8.76 -4.81 21.47
N LYS A 295 9.98 -4.74 21.98
CA LYS A 295 10.86 -5.87 22.17
C LYS A 295 10.25 -6.94 23.12
N THR A 296 9.53 -6.51 24.15
CA THR A 296 8.91 -7.40 25.15
C THR A 296 7.88 -8.35 24.54
N GLU A 297 7.02 -7.85 23.66
CA GLU A 297 5.98 -8.66 23.01
C GLU A 297 6.59 -9.65 22.01
N TRP A 298 7.60 -9.21 21.28
CA TRP A 298 8.41 -10.05 20.39
C TRP A 298 9.08 -11.21 21.13
N LEU A 299 9.81 -10.94 22.22
CA LEU A 299 10.48 -11.97 23.03
C LEU A 299 9.48 -12.96 23.63
N LYS A 300 8.35 -12.46 24.16
CA LYS A 300 7.28 -13.30 24.70
C LYS A 300 6.69 -14.23 23.64
N ALA A 301 6.53 -13.76 22.40
CA ALA A 301 6.02 -14.58 21.31
C ALA A 301 7.02 -15.65 20.89
N ILE A 302 8.32 -15.34 20.78
CA ILE A 302 9.38 -16.31 20.51
C ILE A 302 9.36 -17.45 21.53
N GLU A 303 9.32 -17.11 22.83
CA GLU A 303 9.27 -18.08 23.93
C GLU A 303 8.00 -18.93 23.86
N THR A 304 6.83 -18.29 23.73
CA THR A 304 5.53 -18.96 23.68
C THR A 304 5.45 -19.95 22.51
N ASP A 305 5.94 -19.56 21.35
CA ASP A 305 5.93 -20.37 20.15
C ASP A 305 7.11 -21.34 20.09
N LYS A 306 8.01 -21.32 21.09
CA LYS A 306 9.25 -22.11 21.14
C LYS A 306 10.06 -22.02 19.84
N ALA A 307 10.17 -20.82 19.27
CA ALA A 307 10.88 -20.56 18.04
C ALA A 307 12.39 -20.46 18.33
N THR A 308 13.11 -21.57 18.20
CA THR A 308 14.52 -21.72 18.67
C THR A 308 15.57 -21.38 17.61
N TRP A 309 15.18 -20.81 16.50
CA TRP A 309 16.06 -20.36 15.41
C TRP A 309 16.49 -18.90 15.59
N ASN A 310 17.23 -18.36 14.62
CA ASN A 310 17.70 -16.99 14.69
C ASN A 310 16.56 -15.99 14.49
N HIS A 311 16.55 -14.94 15.31
CA HIS A 311 15.58 -13.87 15.21
C HIS A 311 16.26 -12.51 15.07
N LEU A 312 15.59 -11.60 14.37
CA LEU A 312 16.03 -10.24 14.11
C LEU A 312 14.85 -9.29 14.32
N LEU A 313 15.01 -8.33 15.22
CA LEU A 313 14.07 -7.21 15.37
C LEU A 313 14.53 -6.04 14.53
N LEU A 314 13.66 -5.57 13.63
CA LEU A 314 13.94 -4.39 12.81
C LEU A 314 13.88 -3.11 13.63
N PRO A 315 14.89 -2.20 13.53
CA PRO A 315 14.78 -0.86 14.08
C PRO A 315 13.56 -0.12 13.48
N LYS A 316 12.86 0.66 14.31
CA LYS A 316 11.63 1.37 13.92
C LYS A 316 11.80 2.16 12.60
N GLU A 317 12.92 2.85 12.47
CA GLU A 317 13.22 3.73 11.33
C GLU A 317 13.52 2.96 10.04
N GLN A 318 13.85 1.67 10.14
CA GLN A 318 14.21 0.84 8.99
C GLN A 318 13.08 -0.07 8.50
N ARG A 319 12.01 -0.27 9.30
CA ARG A 319 10.93 -1.23 8.98
C ARG A 319 10.30 -0.99 7.62
N SER A 320 9.77 0.21 7.41
CA SER A 320 9.14 0.56 6.14
C SER A 320 10.10 0.35 4.96
N ARG A 321 11.35 0.82 5.10
CA ARG A 321 12.38 0.68 4.07
C ARG A 321 12.69 -0.79 3.75
N VAL A 322 12.81 -1.65 4.78
CA VAL A 322 13.08 -3.09 4.58
C VAL A 322 11.88 -3.77 3.94
N LEU A 323 10.66 -3.57 4.45
CA LEU A 323 9.46 -4.13 3.83
C LEU A 323 9.30 -3.68 2.38
N GLU A 324 9.53 -2.42 2.10
CA GLU A 324 9.53 -1.88 0.74
C GLU A 324 10.60 -2.53 -0.14
N SER A 325 11.85 -2.73 0.37
CA SER A 325 12.93 -3.32 -0.42
C SER A 325 12.63 -4.76 -0.84
N TYR A 326 11.79 -5.47 -0.09
CA TYR A 326 11.31 -6.81 -0.40
C TYR A 326 9.95 -6.84 -1.12
N ASN A 327 9.40 -5.67 -1.44
CA ASN A 327 8.05 -5.52 -2.01
C ASN A 327 6.98 -6.23 -1.16
N ILE A 328 7.08 -6.10 0.18
CA ILE A 328 6.15 -6.72 1.14
C ILE A 328 5.02 -5.75 1.45
N ILE A 329 3.80 -6.14 1.10
CA ILE A 329 2.57 -5.37 1.35
C ILE A 329 1.90 -5.86 2.65
N SER A 330 2.05 -7.15 2.97
CA SER A 330 1.45 -7.76 4.16
C SER A 330 2.30 -8.93 4.66
N ILE A 331 2.23 -9.19 5.97
CA ILE A 331 2.82 -10.36 6.62
C ILE A 331 1.73 -11.42 6.92
N PRO A 332 2.12 -12.71 7.00
CA PRO A 332 3.48 -13.23 6.84
C PRO A 332 4.00 -13.09 5.41
N GLU A 333 5.31 -12.99 5.24
CA GLU A 333 5.99 -13.20 3.96
C GLU A 333 7.22 -14.07 4.21
N ILE A 334 7.28 -15.24 3.55
CA ILE A 334 8.31 -16.25 3.77
C ILE A 334 9.04 -16.51 2.46
N LEU A 335 10.37 -16.38 2.51
CA LEU A 335 11.27 -16.59 1.38
C LEU A 335 12.31 -17.66 1.71
N LEU A 336 12.76 -18.42 0.68
CA LEU A 336 13.95 -19.23 0.75
C LEU A 336 15.06 -18.58 -0.07
N ILE A 337 16.26 -18.49 0.50
CA ILE A 337 17.45 -17.87 -0.08
C ILE A 337 18.56 -18.93 -0.13
N ASP A 338 19.32 -18.97 -1.24
CA ASP A 338 20.45 -19.88 -1.44
C ASP A 338 21.74 -19.40 -0.72
N PRO A 339 22.79 -20.24 -0.67
CA PRO A 339 24.08 -19.87 -0.07
C PRO A 339 24.72 -18.62 -0.70
N GLU A 340 24.48 -18.37 -1.97
CA GLU A 340 24.98 -17.21 -2.72
C GLU A 340 24.14 -15.95 -2.46
N GLY A 341 22.97 -16.11 -1.82
CA GLY A 341 22.04 -15.04 -1.44
C GLY A 341 21.01 -14.71 -2.53
N ASN A 342 20.74 -15.61 -3.47
CA ASN A 342 19.66 -15.44 -4.42
C ASN A 342 18.34 -15.95 -3.83
N ILE A 343 17.25 -15.32 -4.19
CA ILE A 343 15.90 -15.74 -3.77
C ILE A 343 15.50 -16.97 -4.59
N LEU A 344 15.31 -18.11 -3.93
CA LEU A 344 14.85 -19.34 -4.56
C LEU A 344 13.34 -19.47 -4.63
N ALA A 345 12.63 -18.96 -3.63
CA ALA A 345 11.17 -19.00 -3.54
C ALA A 345 10.63 -17.86 -2.67
N LYS A 346 9.41 -17.45 -2.94
CA LYS A 346 8.66 -16.41 -2.20
C LYS A 346 7.22 -16.85 -1.92
N GLY A 347 6.61 -16.23 -0.91
CA GLY A 347 5.20 -16.47 -0.58
C GLY A 347 4.93 -17.89 -0.11
N LEU A 348 5.91 -18.50 0.55
CA LEU A 348 5.78 -19.86 1.08
C LEU A 348 4.78 -19.89 2.24
N ARG A 349 3.93 -20.96 2.27
CA ARG A 349 2.89 -21.17 3.29
C ARG A 349 2.65 -22.65 3.51
N GLY A 350 2.31 -23.03 4.75
CA GLY A 350 1.91 -24.38 5.09
C GLY A 350 2.95 -25.42 4.70
N GLU A 351 2.51 -26.54 4.16
CA GLU A 351 3.38 -27.65 3.72
C GLU A 351 4.38 -27.25 2.62
N ARG A 352 4.06 -26.22 1.82
CA ARG A 352 4.98 -25.73 0.80
C ARG A 352 6.30 -25.22 1.37
N ILE A 353 6.35 -24.77 2.62
CA ILE A 353 7.59 -24.40 3.30
C ILE A 353 8.53 -25.61 3.34
N TYR A 354 8.05 -26.71 3.91
CA TYR A 354 8.82 -27.94 4.05
C TYR A 354 9.24 -28.55 2.69
N GLU A 355 8.29 -28.68 1.77
CA GLU A 355 8.56 -29.28 0.46
C GLU A 355 9.56 -28.46 -0.37
N THR A 356 9.49 -27.13 -0.28
CA THR A 356 10.45 -26.26 -0.95
C THR A 356 11.84 -26.42 -0.35
N VAL A 357 12.00 -26.39 0.97
CA VAL A 357 13.30 -26.60 1.62
C VAL A 357 13.87 -27.98 1.25
N LYS A 358 13.04 -29.03 1.32
CA LYS A 358 13.42 -30.40 0.97
C LYS A 358 13.90 -30.53 -0.49
N MET A 359 13.34 -29.76 -1.41
CA MET A 359 13.74 -29.81 -2.83
C MET A 359 15.19 -29.35 -3.03
N TYR A 360 15.64 -28.35 -2.27
CA TYR A 360 17.00 -27.80 -2.39
C TYR A 360 18.03 -28.43 -1.44
N LEU A 361 17.60 -29.09 -0.36
CA LEU A 361 18.45 -29.65 0.69
C LEU A 361 18.35 -31.19 0.79
N LYS A 362 18.21 -31.84 -0.36
CA LYS A 362 18.22 -33.31 -0.46
C LYS A 362 19.51 -33.95 0.01
#